data_2fbbd650ff534b738f367828c9dbfbd4
#
_entry.id   2fbbd650ff534b738f367828c9dbfbd4
#
_cell.length_a   1.000
_cell.length_b   1.000
_cell.length_c   1.000
_cell.angle_alpha   90.00
_cell.angle_beta   90.00
_cell.angle_gamma   90.00
#
_symmetry.space_group_name_H-M   'P 1'
#
loop_
_entity.id
_entity.type
_entity.pdbx_description
1 polymer ?
#
loop_
_entity_poly.entity_id
_entity_poly.type
_entity_poly.pdbx_seq_one_letter_code
_entity_poly.pdbx_strand_id
1 'polypeptide(L)'
;MKHYLSYYFLIMLTFLLHVSITAMADENQDDSLSIRERARHHDLALSIYRNTNDSVRTASINIGLLGGCEYLGGMQANLMTSFSRKRMEGVQIGGLSNLAADINGVQIASLGNISLSPFKGVQIAGITNISRGVKRGMQLSTMANISASYMRGLQLGSYNYSDTLNGSQIGVVNVCVSHPRGVQIGLVNYSRDTIAHKIGLVNINPKTRIDLMLFGGNSSKINGALRFRNRSTYNIIGVGSHYMGLDEKFSGAIYYRIGQYFNVSPRWTLSGDVGFAHIETFQHNSTDKPERLYSLQARLNADYQISPILSAFCSVGYGDTRYYNHNRKYRSRPVVETGIALRYDRNANADFSSLHKDIYTVSSCNDSTSGEDTHFAYNDQERKVKHPWRAALTVF
;
A
#
# COMPACT_ATOMS: atom_id res chain seq x y z
N MET A 1 -23.57 18.27 -9.11
CA MET A 1 -22.94 17.65 -10.30
C MET A 1 -21.88 16.57 -9.96
N LYS A 2 -21.02 16.75 -8.94
CA LYS A 2 -20.00 15.74 -8.56
C LYS A 2 -20.58 14.38 -8.08
N HIS A 3 -21.71 14.37 -7.39
CA HIS A 3 -22.32 13.12 -6.89
C HIS A 3 -22.95 12.26 -7.98
N TYR A 4 -23.48 12.88 -9.03
CA TYR A 4 -24.08 12.12 -10.14
C TYR A 4 -23.03 11.40 -10.99
N LEU A 5 -21.84 11.99 -11.17
CA LEU A 5 -20.76 11.39 -11.93
C LEU A 5 -20.24 10.10 -11.25
N SER A 6 -20.14 10.11 -9.91
CA SER A 6 -19.75 8.94 -9.11
C SER A 6 -20.80 7.83 -9.19
N TYR A 7 -22.09 8.19 -9.21
CA TYR A 7 -23.20 7.22 -9.30
C TYR A 7 -23.27 6.55 -10.68
N TYR A 8 -23.12 7.33 -11.75
CA TYR A 8 -23.03 6.78 -13.12
C TYR A 8 -21.79 5.92 -13.33
N PHE A 9 -20.67 6.30 -12.73
CA PHE A 9 -19.46 5.49 -12.77
C PHE A 9 -19.65 4.15 -12.05
N LEU A 10 -20.29 4.14 -10.89
CA LEU A 10 -20.57 2.92 -10.13
C LEU A 10 -21.57 2.02 -10.89
N ILE A 11 -22.61 2.58 -11.47
CA ILE A 11 -23.60 1.85 -12.29
C ILE A 11 -22.90 1.26 -13.54
N MET A 12 -22.06 2.02 -14.20
CA MET A 12 -21.31 1.54 -15.36
C MET A 12 -20.34 0.42 -14.98
N LEU A 13 -19.66 0.54 -13.83
CA LEU A 13 -18.74 -0.48 -13.32
C LEU A 13 -19.50 -1.76 -12.93
N THR A 14 -20.65 -1.64 -12.26
CA THR A 14 -21.50 -2.81 -11.92
C THR A 14 -22.12 -3.45 -13.15
N PHE A 15 -22.51 -2.65 -14.15
CA PHE A 15 -23.02 -3.15 -15.42
C PHE A 15 -21.94 -3.90 -16.20
N LEU A 16 -20.72 -3.34 -16.30
CA LEU A 16 -19.57 -4.01 -16.92
C LEU A 16 -19.20 -5.32 -16.20
N LEU A 17 -19.26 -5.31 -14.87
CA LEU A 17 -19.01 -6.50 -14.06
C LEU A 17 -20.10 -7.56 -14.28
N HIS A 18 -21.37 -7.15 -14.36
CA HIS A 18 -22.51 -8.03 -14.57
C HIS A 18 -22.49 -8.65 -15.96
N VAL A 19 -22.22 -7.86 -17.01
CA VAL A 19 -22.06 -8.35 -18.38
C VAL A 19 -20.88 -9.33 -18.47
N SER A 20 -19.80 -9.07 -17.74
CA SER A 20 -18.64 -9.96 -17.70
C SER A 20 -18.93 -11.28 -17.00
N ILE A 21 -19.69 -11.25 -15.89
CA ILE A 21 -20.05 -12.44 -15.10
C ILE A 21 -21.07 -13.29 -15.84
N THR A 22 -22.10 -12.68 -16.43
CA THR A 22 -23.11 -13.44 -17.22
C THR A 22 -22.49 -14.05 -18.47
N ALA A 23 -21.50 -13.42 -19.10
CA ALA A 23 -20.78 -13.99 -20.22
C ALA A 23 -19.94 -15.23 -19.86
N MET A 24 -19.65 -15.44 -18.57
CA MET A 24 -18.85 -16.58 -18.07
C MET A 24 -19.69 -17.69 -17.42
N ALA A 25 -20.95 -17.41 -17.08
CA ALA A 25 -21.81 -18.36 -16.34
C ALA A 25 -22.39 -19.50 -17.19
N ASP A 26 -22.17 -19.49 -18.50
CA ASP A 26 -22.69 -20.54 -19.39
C ASP A 26 -21.63 -21.62 -19.61
N GLU A 27 -21.32 -22.39 -18.55
CA GLU A 27 -20.34 -23.47 -18.63
C GLU A 27 -20.88 -24.75 -18.00
N ASN A 28 -21.23 -25.70 -18.88
CA ASN A 28 -21.07 -27.15 -18.63
C ASN A 28 -21.10 -27.90 -19.96
N GLN A 29 -19.93 -28.08 -20.58
CA GLN A 29 -19.71 -29.25 -21.45
C GLN A 29 -18.21 -29.57 -21.51
N ASP A 30 -17.97 -30.78 -21.05
CA ASP A 30 -16.73 -31.54 -21.02
C ASP A 30 -16.13 -31.67 -22.44
N ASP A 31 -14.90 -31.20 -22.66
CA ASP A 31 -14.20 -31.42 -23.92
C ASP A 31 -12.70 -31.61 -23.69
N SER A 32 -12.31 -32.87 -23.59
CA SER A 32 -10.96 -33.36 -23.32
C SER A 32 -10.03 -33.39 -24.54
N LEU A 33 -10.19 -32.47 -25.50
CA LEU A 33 -9.24 -32.34 -26.62
C LEU A 33 -7.98 -31.56 -26.21
N SER A 34 -6.83 -32.12 -26.54
CA SER A 34 -5.53 -31.55 -26.14
C SER A 34 -5.32 -30.14 -26.69
N ILE A 35 -4.75 -29.26 -25.88
CA ILE A 35 -4.48 -27.85 -26.22
C ILE A 35 -3.62 -27.70 -27.48
N ARG A 36 -2.84 -28.72 -27.85
CA ARG A 36 -2.00 -28.76 -29.04
C ARG A 36 -2.76 -28.90 -30.37
N GLU A 37 -3.91 -29.57 -30.38
CA GLU A 37 -4.69 -29.75 -31.61
C GLU A 37 -5.56 -28.52 -31.91
N ARG A 38 -5.98 -27.79 -30.89
CA ARG A 38 -6.81 -26.57 -31.04
C ARG A 38 -6.04 -25.33 -31.52
N ALA A 39 -4.71 -25.33 -31.37
CA ALA A 39 -3.83 -24.21 -31.80
C ALA A 39 -3.59 -24.13 -33.33
N ARG A 40 -4.10 -25.09 -34.12
CA ARG A 40 -3.88 -25.15 -35.58
C ARG A 40 -4.93 -24.48 -36.45
N HIS A 41 -6.07 -24.08 -35.89
CA HIS A 41 -7.08 -23.30 -36.61
C HIS A 41 -6.84 -21.81 -36.41
N HIS A 42 -6.23 -21.19 -37.42
CA HIS A 42 -6.03 -19.73 -37.48
C HIS A 42 -7.26 -19.08 -38.10
N ASP A 43 -8.23 -18.68 -37.30
CA ASP A 43 -9.41 -18.01 -37.80
C ASP A 43 -9.31 -16.50 -37.60
N LEU A 44 -9.55 -15.77 -38.71
CA LEU A 44 -9.75 -14.33 -38.70
C LEU A 44 -11.20 -14.05 -38.30
N ALA A 45 -11.43 -13.51 -37.12
CA ALA A 45 -12.76 -13.12 -36.64
C ALA A 45 -12.93 -11.61 -36.72
N LEU A 46 -13.74 -11.18 -37.70
CA LEU A 46 -14.21 -9.79 -37.80
C LEU A 46 -15.63 -9.72 -37.24
N SER A 47 -15.81 -9.06 -36.10
CA SER A 47 -17.13 -8.91 -35.49
C SER A 47 -17.46 -7.44 -35.23
N ILE A 48 -18.51 -6.94 -35.92
CA ILE A 48 -19.07 -5.60 -35.68
C ILE A 48 -19.97 -5.62 -34.44
N TYR A 49 -20.66 -6.73 -34.22
CA TYR A 49 -21.51 -6.97 -33.05
C TYR A 49 -21.47 -8.44 -32.67
N ARG A 50 -21.46 -8.76 -31.39
CA ARG A 50 -21.44 -10.13 -30.90
C ARG A 50 -22.78 -10.81 -31.25
N ASN A 51 -22.73 -11.84 -32.07
CA ASN A 51 -23.80 -12.83 -32.12
C ASN A 51 -23.57 -13.86 -31.00
N THR A 52 -24.49 -13.96 -30.05
CA THR A 52 -24.36 -14.81 -28.87
C THR A 52 -24.32 -16.31 -29.18
N ASN A 53 -24.66 -16.70 -30.37
CA ASN A 53 -24.78 -18.12 -30.76
C ASN A 53 -23.55 -18.70 -31.49
N ASP A 54 -22.65 -17.84 -32.02
CA ASP A 54 -21.40 -18.29 -32.64
C ASP A 54 -20.20 -17.79 -31.81
N SER A 55 -19.86 -18.50 -30.75
CA SER A 55 -18.62 -18.30 -30.07
C SER A 55 -17.48 -18.80 -30.95
N VAL A 56 -16.70 -17.88 -31.54
CA VAL A 56 -15.42 -18.22 -32.17
C VAL A 56 -14.53 -18.87 -31.11
N ARG A 57 -14.36 -20.19 -31.22
CA ARG A 57 -13.62 -20.98 -30.21
C ARG A 57 -12.17 -20.56 -30.13
N THR A 58 -11.54 -20.31 -31.29
CA THR A 58 -10.12 -19.90 -31.37
C THR A 58 -9.98 -18.75 -32.35
N ALA A 59 -9.28 -17.70 -31.99
CA ALA A 59 -9.00 -16.56 -32.85
C ALA A 59 -7.51 -16.22 -32.85
N SER A 60 -6.95 -15.99 -34.01
CA SER A 60 -5.63 -15.39 -34.18
C SER A 60 -5.71 -13.86 -34.24
N ILE A 61 -6.73 -13.34 -34.93
CA ILE A 61 -7.02 -11.92 -35.00
C ILE A 61 -8.51 -11.74 -34.77
N ASN A 62 -8.87 -10.90 -33.81
CA ASN A 62 -10.25 -10.55 -33.51
C ASN A 62 -10.36 -9.02 -33.39
N ILE A 63 -11.15 -8.41 -34.28
CA ILE A 63 -11.35 -6.95 -34.33
C ILE A 63 -12.84 -6.65 -34.37
N GLY A 64 -13.31 -5.71 -33.54
CA GLY A 64 -14.72 -5.35 -33.53
C GLY A 64 -15.07 -4.26 -32.52
N LEU A 65 -16.36 -4.14 -32.24
CA LEU A 65 -16.89 -3.27 -31.19
C LEU A 65 -16.80 -3.97 -29.83
N LEU A 66 -17.36 -5.17 -29.76
CA LEU A 66 -17.31 -6.10 -28.63
C LEU A 66 -16.83 -7.43 -29.19
N GLY A 67 -15.69 -7.91 -28.72
CA GLY A 67 -15.13 -9.15 -29.25
C GLY A 67 -14.87 -10.19 -28.17
N GLY A 68 -15.27 -11.44 -28.46
CA GLY A 68 -15.06 -12.55 -27.56
C GLY A 68 -14.57 -13.79 -28.27
N CYS A 69 -13.69 -14.54 -27.63
CA CYS A 69 -13.25 -15.86 -28.05
C CYS A 69 -13.01 -16.75 -26.84
N GLU A 70 -12.93 -18.05 -27.04
CA GLU A 70 -12.50 -18.97 -25.98
C GLU A 70 -10.98 -18.94 -25.84
N TYR A 71 -10.28 -19.05 -26.94
CA TYR A 71 -8.83 -19.04 -27.03
C TYR A 71 -8.35 -17.93 -27.97
N LEU A 72 -7.47 -17.09 -27.50
CA LEU A 72 -6.79 -16.10 -28.33
C LEU A 72 -5.33 -16.50 -28.50
N GLY A 73 -4.90 -16.72 -29.73
CA GLY A 73 -3.50 -17.06 -30.06
C GLY A 73 -2.80 -15.97 -30.88
N GLY A 74 -3.09 -14.69 -30.64
CA GLY A 74 -2.51 -13.58 -31.39
C GLY A 74 -2.99 -12.23 -30.92
N MET A 75 -3.79 -11.49 -31.74
CA MET A 75 -4.20 -10.13 -31.42
C MET A 75 -5.73 -10.00 -31.34
N GLN A 76 -6.23 -9.39 -30.29
CA GLN A 76 -7.61 -8.97 -30.17
C GLN A 76 -7.67 -7.46 -29.93
N ALA A 77 -8.44 -6.74 -30.74
CA ALA A 77 -8.61 -5.29 -30.64
C ALA A 77 -10.08 -4.91 -30.80
N ASN A 78 -10.72 -4.44 -29.76
CA ASN A 78 -12.12 -4.04 -29.79
C ASN A 78 -12.31 -2.64 -29.21
N LEU A 79 -13.22 -1.88 -29.82
CA LEU A 79 -13.46 -0.50 -29.42
C LEU A 79 -14.00 -0.38 -27.98
N MET A 80 -14.79 -1.35 -27.51
CA MET A 80 -15.30 -1.35 -26.15
C MET A 80 -14.58 -2.40 -25.29
N THR A 81 -14.96 -3.64 -25.39
CA THR A 81 -14.46 -4.71 -24.52
C THR A 81 -13.96 -5.90 -25.32
N SER A 82 -12.83 -6.40 -24.90
CA SER A 82 -12.25 -7.65 -25.40
C SER A 82 -12.29 -8.72 -24.32
N PHE A 83 -12.76 -9.92 -24.62
CA PHE A 83 -12.75 -11.01 -23.66
C PHE A 83 -12.28 -12.34 -24.24
N SER A 84 -11.53 -13.10 -23.42
CA SER A 84 -11.09 -14.45 -23.70
C SER A 84 -11.53 -15.36 -22.55
N ARG A 85 -12.43 -16.33 -22.84
CA ARG A 85 -13.04 -17.13 -21.79
C ARG A 85 -12.10 -18.14 -21.14
N LYS A 86 -11.18 -18.71 -21.93
CA LYS A 86 -10.28 -19.77 -21.42
C LYS A 86 -8.83 -19.30 -21.36
N ARG A 87 -8.22 -18.96 -22.49
CA ARG A 87 -6.80 -18.59 -22.52
C ARG A 87 -6.51 -17.52 -23.57
N MET A 88 -5.66 -16.60 -23.23
CA MET A 88 -5.13 -15.55 -24.07
C MET A 88 -3.61 -15.68 -24.14
N GLU A 89 -3.09 -15.83 -25.36
CA GLU A 89 -1.67 -15.78 -25.69
C GLU A 89 -1.45 -14.71 -26.77
N GLY A 90 -0.78 -13.61 -26.41
CA GLY A 90 -0.55 -12.51 -27.34
C GLY A 90 -0.98 -11.16 -26.80
N VAL A 91 -1.73 -10.37 -27.58
CA VAL A 91 -2.09 -8.98 -27.24
C VAL A 91 -3.59 -8.78 -27.27
N GLN A 92 -4.13 -8.20 -26.22
CA GLN A 92 -5.53 -7.85 -26.10
C GLN A 92 -5.67 -6.35 -25.82
N ILE A 93 -6.35 -5.65 -26.73
CA ILE A 93 -6.59 -4.20 -26.66
C ILE A 93 -8.09 -3.98 -26.57
N GLY A 94 -8.54 -3.39 -25.49
CA GLY A 94 -9.92 -2.97 -25.28
C GLY A 94 -10.02 -1.46 -25.14
N GLY A 95 -10.88 -0.81 -25.89
CA GLY A 95 -11.10 0.62 -25.75
C GLY A 95 -11.56 0.98 -24.34
N LEU A 96 -12.38 0.16 -23.68
CA LEU A 96 -12.77 0.33 -22.29
C LEU A 96 -12.12 -0.71 -21.40
N SER A 97 -12.31 -2.00 -21.66
CA SER A 97 -11.85 -3.05 -20.76
C SER A 97 -11.41 -4.33 -21.48
N ASN A 98 -10.57 -5.11 -20.81
CA ASN A 98 -10.22 -6.45 -21.19
C ASN A 98 -10.51 -7.43 -20.04
N LEU A 99 -11.02 -8.61 -20.41
CA LEU A 99 -11.26 -9.71 -19.51
C LEU A 99 -10.66 -10.99 -20.09
N ALA A 100 -9.87 -11.70 -19.31
CA ALA A 100 -9.41 -13.02 -19.70
C ALA A 100 -9.30 -13.96 -18.50
N ALA A 101 -9.52 -15.26 -18.74
CA ALA A 101 -9.38 -16.24 -17.68
C ALA A 101 -7.91 -16.52 -17.38
N ASP A 102 -7.13 -16.99 -18.35
CA ASP A 102 -5.67 -17.19 -18.22
C ASP A 102 -4.93 -16.35 -19.26
N ILE A 103 -3.88 -15.67 -18.84
CA ILE A 103 -3.17 -14.70 -19.68
C ILE A 103 -1.68 -15.04 -19.76
N ASN A 104 -1.18 -15.09 -20.99
CA ASN A 104 0.24 -15.13 -21.30
C ASN A 104 0.52 -14.09 -22.38
N GLY A 105 0.66 -12.82 -22.01
CA GLY A 105 0.82 -11.74 -22.96
C GLY A 105 0.54 -10.36 -22.42
N VAL A 106 -0.04 -9.49 -23.25
CA VAL A 106 -0.25 -8.07 -22.92
C VAL A 106 -1.72 -7.70 -23.02
N GLN A 107 -2.24 -7.04 -21.99
CA GLN A 107 -3.57 -6.42 -21.99
C GLN A 107 -3.44 -4.90 -21.86
N ILE A 108 -4.11 -4.16 -22.73
CA ILE A 108 -4.15 -2.69 -22.71
C ILE A 108 -5.61 -2.24 -22.78
N ALA A 109 -6.02 -1.40 -21.82
CA ALA A 109 -7.37 -0.86 -21.76
C ALA A 109 -7.39 0.57 -21.21
N SER A 110 -8.41 1.36 -21.60
CA SER A 110 -8.56 2.71 -21.03
C SER A 110 -9.06 2.68 -19.59
N LEU A 111 -10.01 1.81 -19.24
CA LEU A 111 -10.52 1.73 -17.88
C LEU A 111 -9.83 0.61 -17.10
N GLY A 112 -9.89 -0.64 -17.56
CA GLY A 112 -9.38 -1.71 -16.74
C GLY A 112 -9.13 -3.03 -17.44
N ASN A 113 -8.21 -3.80 -16.83
CA ASN A 113 -7.94 -5.18 -17.22
C ASN A 113 -8.26 -6.11 -16.06
N ILE A 114 -8.93 -7.22 -16.36
CA ILE A 114 -9.28 -8.24 -15.37
C ILE A 114 -8.74 -9.60 -15.80
N SER A 115 -8.03 -10.27 -14.89
CA SER A 115 -7.57 -11.64 -15.06
C SER A 115 -8.13 -12.52 -13.94
N LEU A 116 -8.85 -13.57 -14.30
CA LEU A 116 -9.48 -14.47 -13.34
C LEU A 116 -8.52 -15.53 -12.78
N SER A 117 -7.45 -15.82 -13.51
CA SER A 117 -6.37 -16.71 -13.06
C SER A 117 -5.06 -15.93 -12.90
N PRO A 118 -4.07 -16.50 -12.20
CA PRO A 118 -2.75 -15.92 -12.15
C PRO A 118 -2.08 -15.86 -13.52
N PHE A 119 -1.66 -14.69 -13.97
CA PHE A 119 -1.18 -14.43 -15.31
C PHE A 119 0.35 -14.27 -15.44
N LYS A 120 0.85 -14.37 -16.69
CA LYS A 120 2.20 -13.96 -17.10
C LYS A 120 2.08 -12.85 -18.14
N GLY A 121 2.87 -11.78 -17.99
CA GLY A 121 2.90 -10.69 -18.96
C GLY A 121 2.63 -9.32 -18.36
N VAL A 122 1.95 -8.45 -19.12
CA VAL A 122 1.77 -7.04 -18.75
C VAL A 122 0.30 -6.64 -18.86
N GLN A 123 -0.20 -5.96 -17.83
CA GLN A 123 -1.49 -5.28 -17.83
C GLN A 123 -1.27 -3.78 -17.73
N ILE A 124 -1.80 -3.02 -18.68
CA ILE A 124 -1.76 -1.55 -18.72
C ILE A 124 -3.20 -1.04 -18.76
N ALA A 125 -3.59 -0.23 -17.78
CA ALA A 125 -4.91 0.35 -17.71
C ALA A 125 -4.85 1.84 -17.38
N GLY A 126 -5.80 2.60 -17.90
CA GLY A 126 -5.98 3.99 -17.48
C GLY A 126 -6.40 4.10 -16.03
N ILE A 127 -7.26 3.21 -15.53
CA ILE A 127 -7.77 3.26 -14.16
C ILE A 127 -7.26 2.11 -13.31
N THR A 128 -7.59 0.83 -13.64
CA THR A 128 -7.31 -0.27 -12.74
C THR A 128 -6.93 -1.58 -13.43
N ASN A 129 -6.03 -2.33 -12.80
CA ASN A 129 -5.76 -3.72 -13.14
C ASN A 129 -6.12 -4.61 -11.96
N ILE A 130 -6.91 -5.65 -12.22
CA ILE A 130 -7.33 -6.64 -11.24
C ILE A 130 -6.91 -8.02 -11.70
N SER A 131 -6.23 -8.77 -10.86
CA SER A 131 -5.84 -10.13 -11.14
C SER A 131 -5.96 -11.03 -9.92
N ARG A 132 -6.16 -12.31 -10.14
CA ARG A 132 -6.03 -13.30 -9.07
C ARG A 132 -4.57 -13.41 -8.59
N GLY A 133 -3.61 -13.19 -9.49
CA GLY A 133 -2.19 -13.19 -9.17
C GLY A 133 -1.33 -12.88 -10.38
N VAL A 134 -0.07 -12.55 -10.15
CA VAL A 134 0.94 -12.33 -11.21
C VAL A 134 2.07 -13.33 -11.04
N LYS A 135 2.14 -14.32 -11.93
CA LYS A 135 3.20 -15.34 -11.95
C LYS A 135 4.56 -14.73 -12.31
N ARG A 136 4.56 -13.79 -13.26
CA ARG A 136 5.72 -13.02 -13.71
C ARG A 136 5.24 -11.90 -14.62
N GLY A 137 5.44 -10.64 -14.24
CA GLY A 137 5.03 -9.55 -15.10
C GLY A 137 4.83 -8.23 -14.39
N MET A 138 3.99 -7.38 -15.01
CA MET A 138 3.78 -6.00 -14.55
C MET A 138 2.31 -5.63 -14.59
N GLN A 139 1.89 -4.78 -13.66
CA GLN A 139 0.61 -4.09 -13.67
C GLN A 139 0.88 -2.58 -13.58
N LEU A 140 0.41 -1.84 -14.58
CA LEU A 140 0.54 -0.38 -14.65
C LEU A 140 -0.85 0.24 -14.74
N SER A 141 -1.17 1.16 -13.83
CA SER A 141 -2.41 1.93 -13.86
C SER A 141 -2.25 3.27 -13.16
N THR A 142 -3.14 4.20 -13.45
CA THR A 142 -3.11 5.49 -12.72
C THR A 142 -3.68 5.36 -11.31
N MET A 143 -4.75 4.59 -11.11
CA MET A 143 -5.40 4.50 -9.80
C MET A 143 -4.99 3.24 -9.03
N ALA A 144 -5.34 2.05 -9.51
CA ALA A 144 -5.17 0.86 -8.68
C ALA A 144 -4.67 -0.37 -9.44
N ASN A 145 -3.71 -1.08 -8.85
CA ASN A 145 -3.31 -2.41 -9.24
C ASN A 145 -3.58 -3.38 -8.10
N ILE A 146 -4.38 -4.41 -8.36
CA ILE A 146 -4.81 -5.39 -7.37
C ILE A 146 -4.42 -6.79 -7.82
N SER A 147 -3.62 -7.47 -7.01
CA SER A 147 -3.28 -8.88 -7.17
C SER A 147 -3.78 -9.64 -5.94
N ALA A 148 -4.87 -10.39 -6.07
CA ALA A 148 -5.58 -10.97 -4.94
C ALA A 148 -4.77 -12.04 -4.17
N SER A 149 -3.80 -12.70 -4.82
CA SER A 149 -2.95 -13.68 -4.15
C SER A 149 -1.48 -13.26 -4.16
N TYR A 150 -0.76 -13.42 -5.24
CA TYR A 150 0.66 -13.09 -5.26
C TYR A 150 1.05 -12.21 -6.44
N MET A 151 2.03 -11.37 -6.21
CA MET A 151 2.65 -10.50 -7.20
C MET A 151 4.14 -10.82 -7.34
N ARG A 152 4.56 -11.32 -8.53
CA ARG A 152 5.98 -11.47 -8.90
C ARG A 152 6.30 -10.54 -10.04
N GLY A 153 6.98 -9.42 -9.72
CA GLY A 153 7.33 -8.40 -10.69
C GLY A 153 7.05 -6.99 -10.19
N LEU A 154 6.40 -6.13 -11.00
CA LEU A 154 6.21 -4.71 -10.70
C LEU A 154 4.74 -4.31 -10.73
N GLN A 155 4.29 -3.61 -9.69
CA GLN A 155 3.05 -2.82 -9.69
C GLN A 155 3.41 -1.34 -9.65
N LEU A 156 2.88 -0.56 -10.61
CA LEU A 156 3.04 0.88 -10.69
C LEU A 156 1.67 1.55 -10.80
N GLY A 157 1.28 2.31 -9.76
CA GLY A 157 -0.02 2.98 -9.69
C GLY A 157 -0.20 3.72 -8.38
N SER A 158 -1.23 4.57 -8.25
CA SER A 158 -1.47 5.30 -7.01
C SER A 158 -1.71 4.36 -5.83
N TYR A 159 -2.48 3.31 -6.02
CA TYR A 159 -2.74 2.26 -5.03
C TYR A 159 -2.29 0.90 -5.56
N ASN A 160 -1.43 0.20 -4.84
CA ASN A 160 -0.97 -1.14 -5.19
C ASN A 160 -1.29 -2.10 -4.04
N TYR A 161 -1.95 -3.20 -4.37
CA TYR A 161 -2.30 -4.25 -3.42
C TYR A 161 -1.82 -5.62 -3.90
N SER A 162 -1.23 -6.39 -3.00
CA SER A 162 -0.99 -7.82 -3.18
C SER A 162 -1.09 -8.55 -1.85
N ASP A 163 -1.53 -9.81 -1.87
CA ASP A 163 -1.44 -10.64 -0.67
C ASP A 163 0.03 -10.99 -0.40
N THR A 164 0.73 -11.52 -1.38
CA THR A 164 2.18 -11.82 -1.29
C THR A 164 2.95 -11.05 -2.36
N LEU A 165 4.05 -10.41 -1.98
CA LEU A 165 4.90 -9.63 -2.89
C LEU A 165 6.29 -10.27 -3.04
N ASN A 166 6.67 -10.57 -4.28
CA ASN A 166 8.04 -10.91 -4.69
C ASN A 166 8.45 -10.02 -5.86
N GLY A 167 8.87 -8.79 -5.56
CA GLY A 167 9.14 -7.77 -6.56
C GLY A 167 8.98 -6.37 -6.00
N SER A 168 8.38 -5.45 -6.77
CA SER A 168 8.29 -4.04 -6.36
C SER A 168 6.88 -3.49 -6.51
N GLN A 169 6.48 -2.66 -5.54
CA GLN A 169 5.30 -1.81 -5.60
C GLN A 169 5.75 -0.35 -5.53
N ILE A 170 5.36 0.45 -6.52
CA ILE A 170 5.69 1.88 -6.60
C ILE A 170 4.38 2.66 -6.74
N GLY A 171 4.11 3.56 -5.79
CA GLY A 171 2.86 4.31 -5.80
C GLY A 171 2.70 5.24 -4.61
N VAL A 172 1.50 5.78 -4.44
CA VAL A 172 1.17 6.59 -3.26
C VAL A 172 0.96 5.69 -2.06
N VAL A 173 0.15 4.65 -2.22
CA VAL A 173 -0.15 3.66 -1.17
C VAL A 173 0.19 2.26 -1.68
N ASN A 174 1.04 1.56 -0.97
CA ASN A 174 1.42 0.19 -1.26
C ASN A 174 1.05 -0.74 -0.10
N VAL A 175 0.34 -1.81 -0.39
CA VAL A 175 -0.15 -2.78 0.59
C VAL A 175 0.28 -4.19 0.21
N CYS A 176 0.92 -4.87 1.15
CA CYS A 176 1.22 -6.30 1.06
C CYS A 176 0.79 -7.00 2.35
N VAL A 177 -0.13 -7.96 2.27
CA VAL A 177 -0.70 -8.59 3.47
C VAL A 177 0.22 -9.65 4.05
N SER A 178 0.85 -10.47 3.19
CA SER A 178 1.67 -11.62 3.62
C SER A 178 3.03 -11.62 2.92
N HIS A 179 4.05 -12.15 3.60
CA HIS A 179 5.38 -12.52 3.07
C HIS A 179 5.97 -11.62 1.96
N PRO A 180 6.23 -10.33 2.21
CA PRO A 180 6.88 -9.50 1.21
C PRO A 180 8.37 -9.85 1.10
N ARG A 181 8.80 -10.22 -0.11
CA ARG A 181 10.22 -10.40 -0.48
C ARG A 181 10.62 -9.35 -1.52
N GLY A 182 10.34 -8.08 -1.24
CA GLY A 182 10.55 -7.05 -2.25
C GLY A 182 10.63 -5.66 -1.68
N VAL A 183 10.44 -4.67 -2.55
CA VAL A 183 10.56 -3.25 -2.23
C VAL A 183 9.22 -2.56 -2.41
N GLN A 184 8.82 -1.76 -1.44
CA GLN A 184 7.68 -0.85 -1.53
C GLN A 184 8.21 0.59 -1.50
N ILE A 185 7.89 1.39 -2.54
CA ILE A 185 8.27 2.80 -2.65
C ILE A 185 7.00 3.63 -2.78
N GLY A 186 6.73 4.50 -1.80
CA GLY A 186 5.51 5.30 -1.82
C GLY A 186 5.38 6.21 -0.62
N LEU A 187 4.30 7.01 -0.57
CA LEU A 187 4.04 7.83 0.60
C LEU A 187 3.68 6.97 1.81
N VAL A 188 2.81 5.99 1.62
CA VAL A 188 2.39 5.04 2.65
C VAL A 188 2.68 3.62 2.19
N ASN A 189 3.47 2.89 2.96
CA ASN A 189 3.78 1.50 2.70
C ASN A 189 3.35 0.64 3.90
N TYR A 190 2.46 -0.31 3.64
CA TYR A 190 2.03 -1.28 4.64
C TYR A 190 2.46 -2.69 4.24
N SER A 191 3.03 -3.43 5.17
CA SER A 191 3.15 -4.88 5.03
C SER A 191 3.02 -5.56 6.39
N ARG A 192 2.42 -6.73 6.41
CA ARG A 192 2.27 -7.51 7.64
C ARG A 192 3.61 -8.03 8.17
N ASP A 193 4.56 -8.27 7.29
CA ASP A 193 5.90 -8.73 7.65
C ASP A 193 6.90 -7.57 7.79
N THR A 194 7.89 -7.76 8.66
CA THR A 194 8.96 -6.78 8.93
C THR A 194 10.13 -6.85 7.93
N ILE A 195 10.16 -7.85 7.04
CA ILE A 195 11.30 -8.14 6.15
C ILE A 195 11.33 -7.24 4.91
N ALA A 196 10.18 -6.70 4.48
CA ALA A 196 10.13 -5.84 3.29
C ALA A 196 10.94 -4.55 3.45
N HIS A 197 11.68 -4.20 2.41
CA HIS A 197 12.29 -2.89 2.30
C HIS A 197 11.23 -1.86 1.91
N LYS A 198 11.02 -0.87 2.76
CA LYS A 198 10.02 0.19 2.57
C LYS A 198 10.69 1.53 2.52
N ILE A 199 10.44 2.28 1.45
CA ILE A 199 10.92 3.64 1.25
C ILE A 199 9.71 4.55 1.11
N GLY A 200 9.49 5.44 2.08
CA GLY A 200 8.33 6.31 2.07
C GLY A 200 8.17 7.12 3.34
N LEU A 201 7.19 8.03 3.34
CA LEU A 201 6.92 8.89 4.48
C LEU A 201 6.43 8.10 5.69
N VAL A 202 5.51 7.16 5.45
CA VAL A 202 4.92 6.33 6.50
C VAL A 202 5.09 4.87 6.13
N ASN A 203 5.92 4.16 6.89
CA ASN A 203 6.16 2.75 6.69
C ASN A 203 5.61 1.98 7.91
N ILE A 204 4.57 1.20 7.71
CA ILE A 204 3.81 0.53 8.77
C ILE A 204 3.89 -0.99 8.62
N ASN A 205 3.97 -1.68 9.75
CA ASN A 205 3.72 -3.10 9.91
C ASN A 205 3.04 -3.32 11.29
N PRO A 206 2.52 -4.50 11.62
CA PRO A 206 1.89 -4.75 12.92
C PRO A 206 2.80 -4.53 14.12
N LYS A 207 4.12 -4.58 13.93
CA LYS A 207 5.15 -4.34 14.96
C LYS A 207 5.74 -2.92 14.92
N THR A 208 5.22 -2.03 14.07
CA THR A 208 5.65 -0.63 14.03
C THR A 208 5.26 0.04 15.34
N ARG A 209 6.25 0.58 16.04
CA ARG A 209 6.04 1.39 17.23
C ARG A 209 5.82 2.83 16.81
N ILE A 210 4.78 3.46 17.36
CA ILE A 210 4.45 4.85 17.11
C ILE A 210 4.76 5.63 18.39
N ASP A 211 5.64 6.62 18.29
CA ASP A 211 5.96 7.51 19.39
C ASP A 211 5.46 8.93 19.06
N LEU A 212 4.71 9.55 19.96
CA LEU A 212 4.40 10.98 19.93
C LEU A 212 5.56 11.72 20.60
N MET A 213 6.21 12.62 19.86
CA MET A 213 7.37 13.38 20.33
C MET A 213 6.99 14.83 20.56
N LEU A 214 7.44 15.38 21.71
CA LEU A 214 7.37 16.79 22.04
C LEU A 214 8.76 17.25 22.42
N PHE A 215 9.27 18.26 21.75
CA PHE A 215 10.67 18.70 21.96
C PHE A 215 10.88 20.15 21.56
N GLY A 216 11.98 20.69 22.04
CA GLY A 216 12.45 22.01 21.69
C GLY A 216 13.96 22.06 21.56
N GLY A 217 14.48 23.14 21.02
CA GLY A 217 15.91 23.30 20.84
C GLY A 217 16.29 24.66 20.26
N ASN A 218 17.53 24.72 19.78
CA ASN A 218 18.05 25.95 19.19
C ASN A 218 17.57 26.18 17.73
N SER A 219 16.93 25.20 17.09
CA SER A 219 16.37 25.37 15.74
C SER A 219 14.90 25.76 15.76
N SER A 220 14.12 25.25 16.69
CA SER A 220 12.70 25.58 16.88
C SER A 220 12.35 25.48 18.36
N LYS A 221 11.54 26.41 18.86
CA LYS A 221 11.20 26.44 20.31
C LYS A 221 10.33 25.28 20.71
N ILE A 222 9.31 24.96 19.89
CA ILE A 222 8.32 23.92 20.18
C ILE A 222 8.12 23.10 18.93
N ASN A 223 8.21 21.78 19.07
CA ASN A 223 7.97 20.81 18.01
C ASN A 223 7.09 19.70 18.50
N GLY A 224 6.16 19.28 17.65
CA GLY A 224 5.36 18.07 17.80
C GLY A 224 5.61 17.14 16.63
N ALA A 225 5.81 15.85 16.88
CA ALA A 225 6.07 14.90 15.81
C ALA A 225 5.53 13.50 16.12
N LEU A 226 5.30 12.74 15.06
CA LEU A 226 5.04 11.31 15.10
C LEU A 226 6.28 10.58 14.57
N ARG A 227 6.80 9.65 15.36
CA ARG A 227 7.92 8.78 14.98
C ARG A 227 7.41 7.36 14.80
N PHE A 228 7.59 6.82 13.59
CA PHE A 228 7.24 5.46 13.21
C PHE A 228 8.52 4.61 13.23
N ARG A 229 8.69 3.76 14.24
CA ARG A 229 9.84 2.86 14.37
C ARG A 229 9.54 1.50 13.80
N ASN A 230 10.34 1.07 12.85
CA ASN A 230 10.37 -0.30 12.32
C ASN A 230 11.55 -1.08 12.94
N ARG A 231 11.96 -2.19 12.34
CA ARG A 231 12.97 -3.10 12.89
C ARG A 231 14.32 -2.43 13.21
N SER A 232 14.80 -1.54 12.33
CA SER A 232 16.09 -0.84 12.48
C SER A 232 16.03 0.61 12.01
N THR A 233 14.96 0.99 11.32
CA THR A 233 14.78 2.31 10.74
C THR A 233 13.59 3.01 11.37
N TYR A 234 13.56 4.33 11.26
CA TYR A 234 12.41 5.12 11.67
C TYR A 234 12.18 6.29 10.72
N ASN A 235 10.94 6.76 10.72
CA ASN A 235 10.52 7.98 10.04
C ASN A 235 9.89 8.91 11.07
N ILE A 236 10.15 10.22 10.94
CA ILE A 236 9.55 11.26 11.76
C ILE A 236 8.85 12.24 10.84
N ILE A 237 7.60 12.53 11.13
CA ILE A 237 6.83 13.61 10.51
C ILE A 237 6.43 14.55 11.62
N GLY A 238 6.69 15.83 11.47
CA GLY A 238 6.37 16.77 12.52
C GLY A 238 6.18 18.20 12.04
N VAL A 239 5.71 19.00 12.99
CA VAL A 239 5.52 20.43 12.85
C VAL A 239 6.28 21.13 13.97
N GLY A 240 6.80 22.32 13.66
CA GLY A 240 7.49 23.14 14.63
C GLY A 240 7.04 24.59 14.55
N SER A 241 7.21 25.33 15.63
CA SER A 241 6.93 26.76 15.68
C SER A 241 8.11 27.55 16.24
N HIS A 242 8.13 28.85 15.93
CA HIS A 242 9.17 29.79 16.36
C HIS A 242 10.57 29.28 15.96
N TYR A 243 10.81 29.23 14.65
CA TYR A 243 12.12 28.85 14.13
C TYR A 243 13.14 29.94 14.51
N MET A 244 14.08 29.59 15.38
CA MET A 244 15.03 30.53 15.96
C MET A 244 16.00 31.08 14.91
N GLY A 245 16.17 32.41 14.90
CA GLY A 245 17.03 33.14 13.97
C GLY A 245 16.26 33.78 12.81
N LEU A 246 14.96 33.69 12.81
CA LEU A 246 14.06 34.51 11.99
C LEU A 246 13.54 35.66 12.84
N ASP A 247 14.46 36.50 13.32
CA ASP A 247 14.29 37.71 14.11
C ASP A 247 12.83 38.08 14.43
N GLU A 248 12.33 37.67 15.60
CA GLU A 248 11.03 37.99 16.20
C GLU A 248 9.78 37.62 15.37
N LYS A 249 9.93 37.12 14.16
CA LYS A 249 8.82 36.74 13.30
C LYS A 249 8.24 35.37 13.69
N PHE A 250 6.94 35.30 13.84
CA PHE A 250 6.27 34.00 14.01
C PHE A 250 6.50 33.13 12.76
N SER A 251 7.05 31.96 12.94
CA SER A 251 7.35 31.01 11.87
C SER A 251 6.83 29.63 12.18
N GLY A 252 6.36 28.92 11.17
CA GLY A 252 5.98 27.51 11.22
C GLY A 252 6.92 26.66 10.38
N ALA A 253 7.11 25.42 10.78
CA ALA A 253 7.86 24.46 10.00
C ALA A 253 7.12 23.13 9.93
N ILE A 254 7.18 22.49 8.74
CA ILE A 254 6.79 21.10 8.55
C ILE A 254 8.07 20.35 8.18
N TYR A 255 8.33 19.24 8.86
CA TYR A 255 9.54 18.50 8.60
C TYR A 255 9.31 17.00 8.51
N TYR A 256 10.19 16.38 7.77
CA TYR A 256 10.30 14.93 7.61
C TYR A 256 11.75 14.51 7.86
N ARG A 257 11.94 13.43 8.62
CA ARG A 257 13.24 12.83 8.92
C ARG A 257 13.19 11.33 8.69
N ILE A 258 14.26 10.77 8.20
CA ILE A 258 14.47 9.34 8.07
C ILE A 258 15.77 8.97 8.77
N GLY A 259 15.75 7.91 9.55
CA GLY A 259 16.90 7.51 10.33
C GLY A 259 16.98 6.01 10.59
N GLN A 260 18.10 5.65 11.16
CA GLN A 260 18.41 4.31 11.62
C GLN A 260 18.79 4.35 13.09
N TYR A 261 18.36 3.33 13.84
CA TYR A 261 18.66 3.25 15.26
C TYR A 261 19.33 1.92 15.63
N PHE A 262 20.09 1.96 16.72
CA PHE A 262 20.81 0.85 17.31
C PHE A 262 20.53 0.81 18.81
N ASN A 263 20.03 -0.30 19.31
CA ASN A 263 19.83 -0.50 20.74
C ASN A 263 21.19 -0.87 21.36
N VAL A 264 21.75 0.04 22.17
CA VAL A 264 23.02 -0.16 22.86
C VAL A 264 22.80 -0.92 24.17
N SER A 265 21.68 -0.67 24.83
CA SER A 265 21.26 -1.36 26.04
C SER A 265 19.72 -1.41 26.12
N PRO A 266 19.12 -2.13 27.07
CA PRO A 266 17.67 -2.14 27.24
C PRO A 266 17.04 -0.75 27.44
N ARG A 267 17.80 0.20 27.96
CA ARG A 267 17.33 1.56 28.22
C ARG A 267 17.90 2.61 27.25
N TRP A 268 19.01 2.33 26.57
CA TRP A 268 19.67 3.29 25.69
C TRP A 268 19.58 2.89 24.21
N THR A 269 19.10 3.82 23.42
CA THR A 269 19.04 3.70 21.95
C THR A 269 19.80 4.88 21.33
N LEU A 270 20.77 4.59 20.49
CA LEU A 270 21.44 5.58 19.66
C LEU A 270 20.85 5.55 18.27
N SER A 271 20.70 6.71 17.64
CA SER A 271 20.21 6.80 16.27
C SER A 271 20.81 7.96 15.51
N GLY A 272 20.80 7.85 14.18
CA GLY A 272 21.15 8.92 13.28
C GLY A 272 20.04 9.15 12.29
N ASP A 273 19.75 10.41 11.96
CA ASP A 273 18.77 10.80 10.96
C ASP A 273 19.23 11.93 10.06
N VAL A 274 18.65 11.94 8.87
CA VAL A 274 18.70 13.07 7.96
C VAL A 274 17.29 13.57 7.73
N GLY A 275 17.11 14.87 7.61
CA GLY A 275 15.81 15.48 7.53
C GLY A 275 15.75 16.70 6.64
N PHE A 276 14.56 16.94 6.14
CA PHE A 276 14.17 18.11 5.41
C PHE A 276 13.09 18.85 6.20
N ALA A 277 13.22 20.17 6.32
CA ALA A 277 12.20 21.02 6.90
C ALA A 277 11.84 22.14 5.91
N HIS A 278 10.53 22.31 5.69
CA HIS A 278 9.97 23.48 5.05
C HIS A 278 9.56 24.47 6.12
N ILE A 279 10.01 25.72 6.00
CA ILE A 279 9.79 26.78 6.98
C ILE A 279 9.12 27.95 6.29
N GLU A 280 8.05 28.46 6.87
CA GLU A 280 7.32 29.61 6.40
C GLU A 280 7.18 30.64 7.52
N THR A 281 7.46 31.92 7.21
CA THR A 281 7.26 33.02 8.13
C THR A 281 5.89 33.62 7.92
N PHE A 282 5.13 33.74 8.99
CA PHE A 282 3.81 34.39 8.96
C PHE A 282 4.01 35.87 9.37
N GLN A 283 4.01 36.77 8.38
CA GLN A 283 4.12 38.20 8.63
C GLN A 283 2.73 38.86 8.78
N HIS A 284 2.61 39.77 9.72
CA HIS A 284 1.33 40.46 9.98
C HIS A 284 1.16 41.72 9.10
N ASN A 285 2.16 42.12 8.33
CA ASN A 285 2.10 43.32 7.49
C ASN A 285 1.74 42.96 6.04
N SER A 286 0.71 43.56 5.52
CA SER A 286 0.08 43.32 4.22
C SER A 286 0.94 43.61 2.97
N THR A 287 2.16 44.10 3.13
CA THR A 287 3.05 44.48 2.02
C THR A 287 4.20 43.50 1.76
N ASP A 288 4.57 42.70 2.71
CA ASP A 288 5.68 41.78 2.56
C ASP A 288 5.19 40.35 2.35
N LYS A 289 5.65 39.71 1.27
CA LYS A 289 5.40 38.29 1.01
C LYS A 289 6.06 37.44 2.09
N PRO A 290 5.40 36.34 2.56
CA PRO A 290 6.01 35.44 3.52
C PRO A 290 7.30 34.85 2.96
N GLU A 291 8.34 34.84 3.77
CA GLU A 291 9.61 34.22 3.41
C GLU A 291 9.50 32.72 3.52
N ARG A 292 9.92 32.01 2.49
CA ARG A 292 9.94 30.53 2.42
C ARG A 292 11.36 30.04 2.42
N LEU A 293 11.67 29.19 3.40
CA LEU A 293 12.98 28.58 3.55
C LEU A 293 12.87 27.06 3.61
N TYR A 294 13.93 26.41 3.26
CA TYR A 294 14.10 24.99 3.52
C TYR A 294 15.38 24.72 4.31
N SER A 295 15.36 23.67 5.10
CA SER A 295 16.52 23.27 5.90
C SER A 295 16.80 21.78 5.69
N LEU A 296 18.05 21.47 5.34
CA LEU A 296 18.57 20.12 5.34
C LEU A 296 19.37 19.91 6.62
N GLN A 297 19.10 18.84 7.33
CA GLN A 297 19.67 18.62 8.65
C GLN A 297 20.09 17.16 8.81
N ALA A 298 21.23 16.93 9.46
CA ALA A 298 21.68 15.61 9.88
C ALA A 298 21.88 15.62 11.39
N ARG A 299 21.44 14.56 12.08
CA ARG A 299 21.48 14.46 13.55
C ARG A 299 21.93 13.11 14.03
N LEU A 300 22.50 13.12 15.20
CA LEU A 300 22.69 11.96 16.07
C LEU A 300 21.81 12.14 17.29
N ASN A 301 21.11 11.11 17.68
CA ASN A 301 20.16 11.15 18.78
C ASN A 301 20.49 10.06 19.79
N ALA A 302 20.31 10.38 21.05
CA ALA A 302 20.37 9.43 22.16
C ALA A 302 19.00 9.43 22.86
N ASP A 303 18.34 8.30 22.87
CA ASP A 303 17.06 8.08 23.56
C ASP A 303 17.30 7.27 24.83
N TYR A 304 16.81 7.75 25.96
CA TYR A 304 16.79 7.03 27.24
C TYR A 304 15.39 6.64 27.63
N GLN A 305 15.13 5.35 27.82
CA GLN A 305 13.82 4.84 28.20
C GLN A 305 13.63 4.93 29.72
N ILE A 306 12.72 5.82 30.13
CA ILE A 306 12.38 6.06 31.54
C ILE A 306 11.37 5.00 32.02
N SER A 307 10.34 4.76 31.20
CA SER A 307 9.29 3.76 31.45
C SER A 307 8.91 3.04 30.15
N PRO A 308 8.09 1.99 30.18
CA PRO A 308 7.65 1.31 28.95
C PRO A 308 7.00 2.24 27.92
N ILE A 309 6.36 3.33 28.38
CA ILE A 309 5.63 4.27 27.51
C ILE A 309 6.32 5.63 27.35
N LEU A 310 7.31 5.97 28.21
CA LEU A 310 7.96 7.28 28.22
C LEU A 310 9.46 7.15 28.00
N SER A 311 9.99 7.92 27.06
CA SER A 311 11.43 8.11 26.88
C SER A 311 11.77 9.60 26.80
N ALA A 312 12.98 9.97 27.27
CA ALA A 312 13.59 11.25 27.02
C ALA A 312 14.63 11.10 25.92
N PHE A 313 14.84 12.13 25.13
CA PHE A 313 15.88 12.11 24.11
C PHE A 313 16.61 13.42 23.99
N CYS A 314 17.84 13.33 23.51
CA CYS A 314 18.68 14.46 23.13
C CYS A 314 19.21 14.23 21.73
N SER A 315 19.24 15.28 20.92
CA SER A 315 19.72 15.28 19.54
C SER A 315 20.77 16.35 19.35
N VAL A 316 21.86 15.98 18.67
CA VAL A 316 22.92 16.90 18.26
C VAL A 316 23.17 16.70 16.77
N GLY A 317 23.28 17.80 16.03
CA GLY A 317 23.46 17.71 14.61
C GLY A 317 23.91 19.00 13.95
N TYR A 318 23.77 19.03 12.65
CA TYR A 318 24.07 20.21 11.85
C TYR A 318 23.00 20.45 10.83
N GLY A 319 22.61 21.72 10.63
CA GLY A 319 21.57 22.13 9.69
C GLY A 319 22.03 23.24 8.77
N ASP A 320 21.71 23.11 7.47
CA ASP A 320 21.90 24.13 6.45
C ASP A 320 20.53 24.63 5.99
N THR A 321 20.27 25.91 6.20
CA THR A 321 18.99 26.56 5.87
C THR A 321 19.18 27.56 4.75
N ARG A 322 18.31 27.49 3.73
CA ARG A 322 18.38 28.33 2.53
C ARG A 322 17.00 28.87 2.14
N TYR A 323 17.02 29.98 1.37
CA TYR A 323 15.81 30.53 0.75
C TYR A 323 15.44 29.75 -0.51
N TYR A 324 14.14 29.48 -0.71
CA TYR A 324 13.66 28.87 -1.96
C TYR A 324 13.89 29.75 -3.19
N ASN A 325 13.67 31.07 -3.05
CA ASN A 325 13.64 31.98 -4.20
C ASN A 325 15.02 32.22 -4.84
N HIS A 326 16.09 32.10 -4.07
CA HIS A 326 17.43 32.53 -4.54
C HIS A 326 18.50 31.48 -4.28
N ASN A 327 18.14 30.36 -3.69
CA ASN A 327 19.09 29.35 -3.19
C ASN A 327 20.24 29.96 -2.32
N ARG A 328 20.00 31.20 -1.84
CA ARG A 328 20.95 31.88 -0.94
C ARG A 328 20.95 31.17 0.40
N LYS A 329 22.14 31.01 0.93
CA LYS A 329 22.32 30.48 2.27
C LYS A 329 21.74 31.49 3.27
N TYR A 330 20.78 31.03 4.07
CA TYR A 330 20.27 31.82 5.19
C TYR A 330 21.20 31.64 6.39
N ARG A 331 21.35 30.41 6.87
CA ARG A 331 22.18 30.10 8.03
C ARG A 331 22.55 28.63 8.08
N SER A 332 23.81 28.34 8.42
CA SER A 332 24.22 26.99 8.80
C SER A 332 24.67 27.02 10.26
N ARG A 333 24.21 26.05 11.04
CA ARG A 333 24.48 26.01 12.48
C ARG A 333 24.40 24.60 13.07
N PRO A 334 25.05 24.37 14.20
CA PRO A 334 24.76 23.20 15.03
C PRO A 334 23.30 23.21 15.48
N VAL A 335 22.69 22.05 15.48
CA VAL A 335 21.32 21.80 15.95
C VAL A 335 21.42 21.01 17.23
N VAL A 336 20.78 21.51 18.29
CA VAL A 336 20.64 20.80 19.57
C VAL A 336 19.18 20.82 19.94
N GLU A 337 18.62 19.64 20.17
CA GLU A 337 17.21 19.47 20.52
C GLU A 337 17.11 18.49 21.69
N THR A 338 16.13 18.70 22.55
CA THR A 338 15.81 17.78 23.65
C THR A 338 14.32 17.70 23.84
N GLY A 339 13.84 16.57 24.31
CA GLY A 339 12.41 16.37 24.51
C GLY A 339 12.06 14.99 25.05
N ILE A 340 10.77 14.73 25.00
CA ILE A 340 10.17 13.48 25.42
C ILE A 340 9.46 12.79 24.25
N ALA A 341 9.38 11.48 24.33
CA ALA A 341 8.59 10.68 23.38
C ALA A 341 7.70 9.72 24.19
N LEU A 342 6.41 9.80 23.88
CA LEU A 342 5.36 8.94 24.45
C LEU A 342 5.07 7.83 23.45
N ARG A 343 5.24 6.59 23.86
CA ARG A 343 4.99 5.42 23.03
C ARG A 343 3.51 5.08 23.05
N TYR A 344 2.93 4.98 21.86
CA TYR A 344 1.63 4.35 21.68
C TYR A 344 1.85 2.84 21.51
N ASP A 345 1.51 2.07 22.54
CA ASP A 345 1.58 0.61 22.47
C ASP A 345 0.17 0.05 22.25
N ARG A 346 -0.05 -0.49 21.07
CA ARG A 346 -1.33 -1.10 20.68
C ARG A 346 -1.63 -2.37 21.48
N ASN A 347 -0.61 -3.03 22.02
CA ASN A 347 -0.74 -4.27 22.78
C ASN A 347 -0.90 -4.02 24.27
N ALA A 348 -0.49 -2.87 24.79
CA ALA A 348 -0.67 -2.53 26.19
C ALA A 348 -2.15 -2.50 26.61
N ASN A 349 -3.05 -2.09 25.69
CA ASN A 349 -4.49 -2.12 25.95
C ASN A 349 -5.08 -3.55 25.91
N ALA A 350 -4.46 -4.47 25.18
CA ALA A 350 -4.88 -5.87 25.16
C ALA A 350 -4.43 -6.61 26.43
N ASP A 351 -3.22 -6.32 26.93
CA ASP A 351 -2.71 -6.89 28.17
C ASP A 351 -3.44 -6.34 29.41
N PHE A 352 -3.86 -5.06 29.40
CA PHE A 352 -4.70 -4.51 30.48
C PHE A 352 -6.08 -5.17 30.52
N SER A 353 -6.68 -5.50 29.39
CA SER A 353 -7.96 -6.18 29.34
C SER A 353 -7.87 -7.66 29.73
N SER A 354 -6.75 -8.32 29.49
CA SER A 354 -6.49 -9.69 29.94
C SER A 354 -6.18 -9.71 31.44
N LEU A 355 -5.38 -8.80 31.95
CA LEU A 355 -5.14 -8.68 33.40
C LEU A 355 -6.42 -8.39 34.21
N HIS A 356 -7.32 -7.58 33.64
CA HIS A 356 -8.61 -7.31 34.29
C HIS A 356 -9.53 -8.55 34.29
N LYS A 357 -9.48 -9.38 33.23
CA LYS A 357 -10.20 -10.66 33.19
C LYS A 357 -9.66 -11.67 34.19
N ASP A 358 -8.35 -11.77 34.35
CA ASP A 358 -7.70 -12.72 35.26
C ASP A 358 -7.95 -12.35 36.74
N ILE A 359 -8.09 -11.06 37.05
CA ILE A 359 -8.43 -10.59 38.42
C ILE A 359 -9.87 -10.97 38.80
N TYR A 360 -10.80 -10.96 37.86
CA TYR A 360 -12.20 -11.34 38.11
C TYR A 360 -12.44 -12.85 38.10
N THR A 361 -11.57 -13.64 37.41
CA THR A 361 -11.68 -15.11 37.43
C THR A 361 -11.05 -15.74 38.66
N VAL A 362 -10.09 -15.11 39.31
CA VAL A 362 -9.48 -15.62 40.55
C VAL A 362 -10.37 -15.41 41.78
N SER A 363 -11.34 -14.47 41.75
CA SER A 363 -12.27 -14.23 42.83
C SER A 363 -13.52 -15.12 42.81
N SER A 364 -13.72 -15.96 41.81
CA SER A 364 -14.88 -16.86 41.70
C SER A 364 -14.54 -18.36 41.82
N CYS A 365 -13.28 -18.72 42.11
CA CYS A 365 -12.88 -20.10 42.35
C CYS A 365 -12.46 -20.35 43.82
N ASN A 366 -13.37 -20.01 44.78
CA ASN A 366 -13.33 -20.58 46.08
C ASN A 366 -14.74 -21.07 46.40
N ASP A 367 -15.13 -22.21 45.87
CA ASP A 367 -16.01 -23.20 46.49
C ASP A 367 -16.23 -24.35 45.49
N SER A 368 -15.69 -25.46 45.89
CA SER A 368 -16.16 -26.84 45.80
C SER A 368 -15.10 -27.84 45.34
N THR A 369 -14.80 -28.63 46.31
CA THR A 369 -14.05 -29.87 46.32
C THR A 369 -14.59 -30.95 45.38
N SER A 370 -13.66 -31.84 44.97
CA SER A 370 -13.77 -33.27 44.67
C SER A 370 -13.91 -33.68 43.21
N GLY A 371 -12.97 -34.56 42.84
CA GLY A 371 -13.19 -35.76 42.00
C GLY A 371 -12.52 -35.78 40.64
N GLU A 372 -11.37 -36.49 40.58
CA GLU A 372 -10.90 -37.44 39.56
C GLU A 372 -11.39 -37.29 38.10
N ASP A 373 -10.51 -37.17 37.14
CA ASP A 373 -9.98 -38.14 36.23
C ASP A 373 -9.28 -37.56 35.01
N THR A 374 -8.15 -38.11 34.72
CA THR A 374 -7.27 -37.91 33.54
C THR A 374 -7.92 -38.34 32.24
N HIS A 375 -7.93 -37.44 31.23
CA HIS A 375 -7.80 -37.85 29.83
C HIS A 375 -7.24 -36.71 28.99
N PHE A 376 -6.05 -36.90 28.45
CA PHE A 376 -5.48 -36.10 27.37
C PHE A 376 -6.29 -36.31 26.09
N ALA A 377 -6.95 -35.29 25.57
CA ALA A 377 -7.46 -35.26 24.23
C ALA A 377 -6.85 -34.06 23.49
N TYR A 378 -6.03 -34.36 22.51
CA TYR A 378 -5.49 -33.49 21.50
C TYR A 378 -6.66 -32.99 20.64
N ASN A 379 -6.99 -31.72 20.71
CA ASN A 379 -8.06 -31.15 19.89
C ASN A 379 -7.49 -30.18 18.87
N ASP A 380 -7.39 -30.69 17.66
CA ASP A 380 -7.05 -30.00 16.41
C ASP A 380 -8.22 -29.06 16.06
N GLN A 381 -8.10 -27.79 16.39
CA GLN A 381 -9.06 -26.78 15.91
C GLN A 381 -8.51 -26.10 14.66
N GLU A 382 -8.97 -26.58 13.51
CA GLU A 382 -8.97 -25.85 12.25
C GLU A 382 -9.55 -24.44 12.44
N ARG A 383 -8.70 -23.42 12.45
CA ARG A 383 -9.15 -22.04 12.33
C ARG A 383 -9.67 -21.80 10.91
N LYS A 384 -10.97 -21.80 10.75
CA LYS A 384 -11.64 -21.27 9.56
C LYS A 384 -11.16 -19.83 9.30
N VAL A 385 -10.36 -19.68 8.27
CA VAL A 385 -9.93 -18.39 7.75
C VAL A 385 -11.17 -17.69 7.18
N LYS A 386 -11.67 -16.69 7.88
CA LYS A 386 -12.72 -15.80 7.34
C LYS A 386 -12.14 -15.05 6.14
N HIS A 387 -12.79 -15.18 5.00
CA HIS A 387 -12.41 -14.60 3.73
C HIS A 387 -12.17 -13.08 3.83
N PRO A 388 -11.04 -12.55 3.33
CA PRO A 388 -10.66 -11.14 3.46
C PRO A 388 -11.51 -10.16 2.64
N TRP A 389 -12.44 -10.65 1.82
CA TRP A 389 -13.28 -9.84 0.92
C TRP A 389 -14.27 -8.92 1.63
N ARG A 390 -14.62 -9.17 2.90
CA ARG A 390 -15.52 -8.30 3.66
C ARG A 390 -14.86 -7.04 4.24
N ALA A 391 -13.55 -7.03 4.38
CA ALA A 391 -12.83 -5.86 4.91
C ALA A 391 -12.50 -4.81 3.85
N ALA A 392 -12.46 -5.16 2.57
CA ALA A 392 -12.19 -4.22 1.49
C ALA A 392 -13.41 -3.40 1.06
N LEU A 393 -14.63 -3.84 1.40
CA LEU A 393 -15.89 -3.16 1.05
C LEU A 393 -16.38 -2.17 2.12
N THR A 394 -15.73 -2.07 3.27
CA THR A 394 -16.15 -1.19 4.37
C THR A 394 -15.33 0.12 4.45
N VAL A 395 -14.41 0.36 3.54
CA VAL A 395 -13.53 1.54 3.52
C VAL A 395 -13.80 2.47 2.32
N PHE A 396 -14.89 2.24 1.57
CA PHE A 396 -15.33 3.20 0.55
C PHE A 396 -16.76 3.66 0.81
#